data_f7ee84f4de4abc9f7474f4db8ef30712
#
_entry.id   f7ee84f4de4abc9f7474f4db8ef30712
#
_cell.length_a   1.000
_cell.length_b   1.000
_cell.length_c   1.000
_cell.angle_alpha   90.00
_cell.angle_beta   90.00
_cell.angle_gamma   90.00
#
_symmetry.space_group_name_H-M   'P 1'
#
loop_
_entity.id
_entity.type
_entity.pdbx_description
1 polymer ?
#
loop_
_entity_poly.entity_id
_entity_poly.type
_entity_poly.pdbx_seq_one_letter_code
_entity_poly.pdbx_strand_id
1 'polypeptide(L)'
;MFEAVENGSADYGVLPIENSTAGDIRQTYDLLAKYNFYICKRTQIKINHCLAAKPGADIKTIYSHEQALKQCFGFLKDYHARQVPYTNTALAAEMVANSDDNTIAAICSERCAELYGLETVKRDIADNPDNTTRFICISKRPEATPDADIISICMSLPHTTGSLYRMLIRFALYGLNITKIESAPVPQAKQDIKRETFDVVFYLDFEGNALDPEVVRLMTILEEEMKYFKFLGNYKHFD
;
A
#
# COMPACT_ATOMS: atom_id res chain seq x y z
N MET A 1 2.31 -13.90 0.68
CA MET A 1 2.85 -13.33 -0.57
C MET A 1 4.35 -13.14 -0.51
N PHE A 2 4.94 -12.40 0.47
CA PHE A 2 6.39 -12.27 0.61
C PHE A 2 7.10 -13.64 0.67
N GLU A 3 6.59 -14.59 1.43
CA GLU A 3 7.14 -15.96 1.51
C GLU A 3 7.07 -16.69 0.16
N ALA A 4 6.02 -16.47 -0.62
CA ALA A 4 5.89 -17.08 -1.95
C ALA A 4 6.95 -16.56 -2.94
N VAL A 5 7.26 -15.26 -2.88
CA VAL A 5 8.35 -14.68 -3.65
C VAL A 5 9.71 -15.15 -3.10
N GLU A 6 9.87 -15.24 -1.77
CA GLU A 6 11.13 -15.66 -1.12
C GLU A 6 11.50 -17.10 -1.47
N ASN A 7 10.56 -18.02 -1.42
CA ASN A 7 10.80 -19.43 -1.75
C ASN A 7 10.74 -19.74 -3.26
N GLY A 8 10.42 -18.74 -4.11
CA GLY A 8 10.39 -18.89 -5.56
C GLY A 8 9.13 -19.57 -6.11
N SER A 9 8.07 -19.72 -5.31
CA SER A 9 6.77 -20.19 -5.80
C SER A 9 5.98 -19.10 -6.56
N ALA A 10 6.44 -17.86 -6.49
CA ALA A 10 5.98 -16.74 -7.31
C ALA A 10 7.19 -15.87 -7.70
N ASP A 11 7.22 -15.38 -8.94
CA ASP A 11 8.25 -14.47 -9.43
C ASP A 11 8.02 -13.05 -8.93
N TYR A 12 6.74 -12.67 -8.79
CA TYR A 12 6.30 -11.32 -8.39
C TYR A 12 5.27 -11.40 -7.27
N GLY A 13 5.22 -10.33 -6.46
CA GLY A 13 4.17 -10.12 -5.47
C GLY A 13 3.54 -8.75 -5.64
N VAL A 14 2.20 -8.65 -5.64
CA VAL A 14 1.48 -7.36 -5.69
C VAL A 14 0.86 -7.08 -4.33
N LEU A 15 1.13 -5.90 -3.78
CA LEU A 15 0.76 -5.51 -2.42
C LEU A 15 0.26 -4.07 -2.37
N PRO A 16 -0.76 -3.78 -1.57
CA PRO A 16 -1.13 -2.41 -1.30
C PRO A 16 -0.08 -1.76 -0.39
N ILE A 17 0.30 -0.51 -0.67
CA ILE A 17 1.27 0.25 0.12
C ILE A 17 0.67 1.49 0.77
N GLU A 18 -0.34 2.07 0.15
CA GLU A 18 -0.99 3.30 0.61
C GLU A 18 -2.45 3.35 0.14
N ASN A 19 -3.32 3.90 0.98
CA ASN A 19 -4.68 4.24 0.60
C ASN A 19 -4.92 5.73 0.87
N SER A 20 -5.51 6.47 -0.06
CA SER A 20 -5.70 7.92 0.03
C SER A 20 -6.55 8.38 1.22
N THR A 21 -7.37 7.48 1.78
CA THR A 21 -8.24 7.76 2.93
C THR A 21 -7.68 7.18 4.24
N ALA A 22 -7.07 5.99 4.18
CA ALA A 22 -6.56 5.28 5.36
C ALA A 22 -5.07 5.55 5.64
N GLY A 23 -4.35 6.16 4.68
CA GLY A 23 -2.91 6.42 4.77
C GLY A 23 -2.04 5.20 4.43
N ASP A 24 -0.83 5.22 4.94
CA ASP A 24 0.19 4.20 4.68
C ASP A 24 -0.12 2.85 5.31
N ILE A 25 0.12 1.78 4.54
CA ILE A 25 -0.07 0.40 5.01
C ILE A 25 1.22 -0.08 5.66
N ARG A 26 1.35 0.19 6.94
CA ARG A 26 2.52 -0.06 7.76
C ARG A 26 3.13 -1.44 7.58
N GLN A 27 2.28 -2.48 7.55
CA GLN A 27 2.73 -3.85 7.41
C GLN A 27 3.54 -4.07 6.12
N THR A 28 3.20 -3.41 5.02
CA THR A 28 3.94 -3.51 3.76
C THR A 28 5.34 -2.91 3.88
N TYR A 29 5.47 -1.75 4.53
CA TYR A 29 6.77 -1.14 4.79
C TYR A 29 7.66 -2.00 5.70
N ASP A 30 7.10 -2.57 6.76
CA ASP A 30 7.83 -3.47 7.67
C ASP A 30 8.35 -4.72 6.93
N LEU A 31 7.56 -5.27 6.01
CA LEU A 31 7.96 -6.40 5.19
C LEU A 31 9.01 -6.01 4.13
N LEU A 32 8.89 -4.85 3.49
CA LEU A 32 9.92 -4.31 2.59
C LEU A 32 11.25 -4.08 3.31
N ALA A 33 11.22 -3.65 4.56
CA ALA A 33 12.44 -3.53 5.37
C ALA A 33 13.04 -4.89 5.75
N LYS A 34 12.20 -5.90 6.01
CA LYS A 34 12.61 -7.25 6.43
C LYS A 34 13.22 -8.08 5.30
N TYR A 35 12.54 -8.13 4.15
CA TYR A 35 12.93 -8.94 2.99
C TYR A 35 13.80 -8.16 2.01
N ASN A 36 14.69 -8.85 1.28
CA ASN A 36 15.52 -8.24 0.23
C ASN A 36 14.81 -8.29 -1.12
N PHE A 37 13.69 -7.56 -1.21
CA PHE A 37 12.94 -7.40 -2.45
C PHE A 37 13.04 -5.97 -2.97
N TYR A 38 12.75 -5.85 -4.26
CA TYR A 38 12.76 -4.59 -4.99
C TYR A 38 11.37 -4.30 -5.54
N ILE A 39 10.99 -3.05 -5.51
CA ILE A 39 9.79 -2.56 -6.18
C ILE A 39 10.13 -2.41 -7.66
N CYS A 40 9.45 -3.14 -8.52
CA CYS A 40 9.65 -3.10 -9.97
C CYS A 40 8.54 -2.34 -10.72
N LYS A 41 7.37 -2.17 -10.09
CA LYS A 41 6.24 -1.41 -10.65
C LYS A 41 5.38 -0.83 -9.54
N ARG A 42 4.67 0.26 -9.86
CA ARG A 42 3.64 0.86 -9.03
C ARG A 42 2.39 1.10 -9.88
N THR A 43 1.22 0.89 -9.32
CA THR A 43 -0.07 1.22 -9.93
C THR A 43 -1.04 1.73 -8.88
N GLN A 44 -2.10 2.37 -9.31
CA GLN A 44 -3.16 2.81 -8.42
C GLN A 44 -4.52 2.33 -8.94
N ILE A 45 -5.41 2.03 -8.02
CA ILE A 45 -6.75 1.55 -8.32
C ILE A 45 -7.74 2.40 -7.55
N LYS A 46 -8.70 2.98 -8.26
CA LYS A 46 -9.83 3.66 -7.64
C LYS A 46 -10.70 2.63 -6.92
N ILE A 47 -11.02 2.91 -5.66
CA ILE A 47 -11.81 2.02 -4.81
C ILE A 47 -13.25 2.51 -4.81
N ASN A 48 -14.09 1.81 -5.54
CA ASN A 48 -15.54 2.03 -5.53
C ASN A 48 -16.22 0.90 -4.76
N HIS A 49 -17.08 1.27 -3.84
CA HIS A 49 -17.87 0.33 -3.06
C HIS A 49 -19.32 0.32 -3.55
N CYS A 50 -19.89 -0.88 -3.64
CA CYS A 50 -21.31 -1.08 -3.85
C CYS A 50 -21.90 -1.96 -2.75
N LEU A 51 -23.20 -1.84 -2.51
CA LEU A 51 -23.97 -2.81 -1.75
C LEU A 51 -24.46 -3.89 -2.70
N ALA A 52 -24.11 -5.13 -2.42
CA ALA A 52 -24.49 -6.30 -3.23
C ALA A 52 -25.17 -7.37 -2.38
N ALA A 53 -26.21 -7.99 -2.92
CA ALA A 53 -26.98 -9.01 -2.26
C ALA A 53 -27.55 -10.03 -3.28
N LYS A 54 -28.16 -11.10 -2.81
CA LYS A 54 -28.96 -11.97 -3.68
C LYS A 54 -30.19 -11.26 -4.21
N PRO A 55 -30.69 -11.60 -5.40
CA PRO A 55 -31.93 -11.02 -5.92
C PRO A 55 -33.09 -11.13 -4.94
N GLY A 56 -33.77 -10.00 -4.69
CA GLY A 56 -34.94 -9.95 -3.78
C GLY A 56 -34.61 -10.09 -2.29
N ALA A 57 -33.38 -9.86 -1.86
CA ALA A 57 -32.98 -9.92 -0.46
C ALA A 57 -33.67 -8.85 0.40
N ASP A 58 -34.17 -9.24 1.60
CA ASP A 58 -34.64 -8.32 2.65
C ASP A 58 -33.49 -8.03 3.62
N ILE A 59 -32.61 -7.08 3.24
CA ILE A 59 -31.31 -6.87 3.87
C ILE A 59 -31.45 -6.39 5.32
N LYS A 60 -30.98 -7.20 6.26
CA LYS A 60 -30.92 -6.93 7.72
C LYS A 60 -29.50 -6.90 8.26
N THR A 61 -28.56 -7.53 7.55
CA THR A 61 -27.15 -7.56 7.96
C THR A 61 -26.22 -7.33 6.77
N ILE A 62 -25.23 -6.47 6.94
CA ILE A 62 -24.23 -6.11 5.91
C ILE A 62 -22.85 -6.52 6.40
N TYR A 63 -22.15 -7.30 5.61
CA TYR A 63 -20.80 -7.79 5.86
C TYR A 63 -19.79 -7.08 4.97
N SER A 64 -18.65 -6.68 5.51
CA SER A 64 -17.49 -6.25 4.76
C SER A 64 -16.25 -6.11 5.63
N HIS A 65 -15.08 -5.81 5.01
CA HIS A 65 -13.90 -5.39 5.76
C HIS A 65 -14.21 -4.14 6.58
N GLU A 66 -13.67 -4.07 7.81
CA GLU A 66 -13.93 -2.95 8.74
C GLU A 66 -13.67 -1.58 8.10
N GLN A 67 -12.59 -1.46 7.29
CA GLN A 67 -12.28 -0.23 6.59
C GLN A 67 -13.33 0.16 5.55
N ALA A 68 -13.89 -0.80 4.81
CA ALA A 68 -14.94 -0.53 3.82
C ALA A 68 -16.25 -0.09 4.50
N LEU A 69 -16.61 -0.69 5.65
CA LEU A 69 -17.73 -0.25 6.47
C LEU A 69 -17.56 1.21 6.93
N LYS A 70 -16.34 1.58 7.38
CA LYS A 70 -16.03 2.96 7.79
C LYS A 70 -16.10 3.94 6.61
N GLN A 71 -15.64 3.52 5.42
CA GLN A 71 -15.65 4.34 4.19
C GLN A 71 -17.05 4.54 3.59
N CYS A 72 -18.04 3.78 4.03
CA CYS A 72 -19.43 3.88 3.61
C CYS A 72 -20.35 4.32 4.77
N PHE A 73 -19.80 4.99 5.77
CA PHE A 73 -20.54 5.35 6.99
C PHE A 73 -21.76 6.23 6.69
N GLY A 74 -21.64 7.22 5.82
CA GLY A 74 -22.73 8.11 5.44
C GLY A 74 -23.92 7.33 4.87
N PHE A 75 -23.68 6.41 3.96
CA PHE A 75 -24.71 5.54 3.40
C PHE A 75 -25.30 4.60 4.47
N LEU A 76 -24.44 3.95 5.26
CA LEU A 76 -24.84 2.96 6.25
C LEU A 76 -25.62 3.54 7.43
N LYS A 77 -25.41 4.81 7.77
CA LYS A 77 -26.13 5.53 8.83
C LYS A 77 -27.64 5.53 8.59
N ASP A 78 -28.05 5.65 7.34
CA ASP A 78 -29.47 5.74 6.96
C ASP A 78 -30.03 4.37 6.52
N TYR A 79 -29.23 3.33 6.46
CA TYR A 79 -29.58 1.99 5.96
C TYR A 79 -29.87 0.99 7.08
N HIS A 80 -30.52 1.27 8.08
CA HIS A 80 -31.01 0.47 9.24
C HIS A 80 -30.68 -1.04 9.27
N ALA A 81 -29.47 -1.46 8.83
CA ALA A 81 -29.00 -2.84 8.86
C ALA A 81 -27.81 -2.99 9.84
N ARG A 82 -27.69 -4.18 10.43
CA ARG A 82 -26.56 -4.52 11.28
C ARG A 82 -25.29 -4.63 10.45
N GLN A 83 -24.22 -3.95 10.86
CA GLN A 83 -22.92 -4.00 10.23
C GLN A 83 -22.03 -5.04 10.94
N VAL A 84 -21.43 -5.95 10.18
CA VAL A 84 -20.58 -7.01 10.71
C VAL A 84 -19.24 -7.03 9.98
N PRO A 85 -18.12 -6.77 10.69
CA PRO A 85 -16.79 -6.89 10.11
C PRO A 85 -16.50 -8.30 9.60
N TYR A 86 -15.83 -8.37 8.44
CA TYR A 86 -15.39 -9.61 7.82
C TYR A 86 -13.93 -9.49 7.37
N THR A 87 -13.29 -10.63 7.04
CA THR A 87 -11.86 -10.69 6.73
C THR A 87 -11.43 -9.75 5.59
N ASN A 88 -12.20 -9.71 4.50
CA ASN A 88 -12.05 -8.75 3.41
C ASN A 88 -13.36 -8.62 2.62
N THR A 89 -13.42 -7.64 1.71
CA THR A 89 -14.61 -7.32 0.92
C THR A 89 -14.99 -8.44 -0.04
N ALA A 90 -14.02 -9.12 -0.66
CA ALA A 90 -14.26 -10.19 -1.62
C ALA A 90 -14.79 -11.45 -0.93
N LEU A 91 -14.18 -11.87 0.19
CA LEU A 91 -14.66 -13.00 0.98
C LEU A 91 -16.04 -12.73 1.60
N ALA A 92 -16.38 -11.48 1.90
CA ALA A 92 -17.72 -11.12 2.35
C ALA A 92 -18.76 -11.35 1.24
N ALA A 93 -18.43 -10.92 0.01
CA ALA A 93 -19.31 -11.16 -1.15
C ALA A 93 -19.45 -12.67 -1.46
N GLU A 94 -18.35 -13.42 -1.43
CA GLU A 94 -18.35 -14.87 -1.60
C GLU A 94 -19.23 -15.57 -0.55
N MET A 95 -19.09 -15.18 0.71
CA MET A 95 -19.89 -15.72 1.82
C MET A 95 -21.38 -15.44 1.61
N VAL A 96 -21.76 -14.20 1.23
CA VAL A 96 -23.16 -13.84 0.94
C VAL A 96 -23.71 -14.64 -0.23
N ALA A 97 -22.93 -14.83 -1.30
CA ALA A 97 -23.34 -15.61 -2.46
C ALA A 97 -23.62 -17.08 -2.11
N ASN A 98 -22.79 -17.69 -1.25
CA ASN A 98 -22.89 -19.11 -0.87
C ASN A 98 -23.82 -19.37 0.31
N SER A 99 -24.34 -18.33 0.99
CA SER A 99 -25.26 -18.48 2.12
C SER A 99 -26.70 -18.75 1.66
N ASP A 100 -27.46 -19.53 2.39
CA ASP A 100 -28.92 -19.70 2.16
C ASP A 100 -29.74 -18.55 2.80
N ASP A 101 -29.11 -17.67 3.57
CA ASP A 101 -29.77 -16.54 4.22
C ASP A 101 -29.99 -15.39 3.21
N ASN A 102 -31.25 -15.10 2.91
CA ASN A 102 -31.65 -14.02 2.00
C ASN A 102 -31.84 -12.67 2.73
N THR A 103 -31.30 -12.53 3.94
CA THR A 103 -31.34 -11.27 4.70
C THR A 103 -29.98 -10.62 4.83
N ILE A 104 -28.97 -11.14 4.15
CA ILE A 104 -27.59 -10.66 4.23
C ILE A 104 -27.12 -10.01 2.92
N ALA A 105 -26.22 -9.04 3.04
CA ALA A 105 -25.59 -8.35 1.95
C ALA A 105 -24.10 -8.14 2.21
N ALA A 106 -23.34 -7.79 1.18
CA ALA A 106 -21.95 -7.41 1.28
C ALA A 106 -21.71 -6.02 0.73
N ILE A 107 -20.75 -5.28 1.31
CA ILE A 107 -20.09 -4.16 0.65
C ILE A 107 -18.85 -4.69 -0.02
N CYS A 108 -18.77 -4.54 -1.35
CA CYS A 108 -17.68 -5.01 -2.17
C CYS A 108 -17.50 -4.12 -3.41
N SER A 109 -16.60 -4.48 -4.33
CA SER A 109 -16.54 -3.87 -5.65
C SER A 109 -17.64 -4.43 -6.56
N GLU A 110 -18.09 -3.66 -7.55
CA GLU A 110 -19.07 -4.13 -8.53
C GLU A 110 -18.57 -5.37 -9.27
N ARG A 111 -17.28 -5.41 -9.61
CA ARG A 111 -16.64 -6.59 -10.22
C ARG A 111 -16.75 -7.84 -9.34
N CYS A 112 -16.67 -7.67 -8.02
CA CYS A 112 -16.82 -8.77 -7.07
C CYS A 112 -18.27 -9.26 -7.02
N ALA A 113 -19.23 -8.34 -7.03
CA ALA A 113 -20.65 -8.69 -7.09
C ALA A 113 -20.98 -9.50 -8.36
N GLU A 114 -20.52 -9.06 -9.53
CA GLU A 114 -20.65 -9.78 -10.80
C GLU A 114 -20.03 -11.18 -10.73
N LEU A 115 -18.80 -11.31 -10.20
CA LEU A 115 -18.07 -12.57 -10.13
C LEU A 115 -18.82 -13.62 -9.33
N TYR A 116 -19.47 -13.22 -8.25
CA TYR A 116 -20.21 -14.12 -7.37
C TYR A 116 -21.72 -14.17 -7.66
N GLY A 117 -22.18 -13.52 -8.75
CA GLY A 117 -23.58 -13.57 -9.18
C GLY A 117 -24.54 -12.84 -8.23
N LEU A 118 -24.04 -11.84 -7.49
CA LEU A 118 -24.85 -10.97 -6.64
C LEU A 118 -25.41 -9.79 -7.45
N GLU A 119 -26.60 -9.33 -7.08
CA GLU A 119 -27.20 -8.11 -7.62
C GLU A 119 -26.58 -6.90 -6.92
N THR A 120 -26.17 -5.88 -7.70
CA THR A 120 -25.75 -4.58 -7.17
C THR A 120 -26.99 -3.78 -6.79
N VAL A 121 -27.29 -3.74 -5.50
CA VAL A 121 -28.45 -3.02 -4.93
C VAL A 121 -28.24 -1.50 -5.00
N LYS A 122 -27.00 -1.04 -4.70
CA LYS A 122 -26.63 0.38 -4.75
C LYS A 122 -25.17 0.54 -5.12
N ARG A 123 -24.87 1.44 -6.06
CA ARG A 123 -23.50 1.80 -6.49
C ARG A 123 -23.01 3.03 -5.74
N ASP A 124 -21.69 3.22 -5.77
CA ASP A 124 -21.00 4.44 -5.34
C ASP A 124 -21.41 4.89 -3.93
N ILE A 125 -21.39 3.94 -2.98
CA ILE A 125 -21.82 4.17 -1.60
C ILE A 125 -20.70 4.66 -0.68
N ALA A 126 -19.47 4.84 -1.20
CA ALA A 126 -18.35 5.36 -0.43
C ALA A 126 -18.49 6.86 -0.17
N ASP A 127 -18.17 7.31 1.05
CA ASP A 127 -18.23 8.73 1.46
C ASP A 127 -17.23 9.60 0.68
N ASN A 128 -16.08 9.04 0.30
CA ASN A 128 -15.09 9.70 -0.54
C ASN A 128 -15.06 9.05 -1.94
N PRO A 129 -15.54 9.75 -2.98
CA PRO A 129 -15.56 9.22 -4.35
C PRO A 129 -14.17 9.13 -4.99
N ASP A 130 -13.15 9.80 -4.42
CA ASP A 130 -11.77 9.81 -4.91
C ASP A 130 -10.85 8.87 -4.14
N ASN A 131 -11.43 7.90 -3.42
CA ASN A 131 -10.68 6.89 -2.70
C ASN A 131 -9.86 6.02 -3.67
N THR A 132 -8.55 6.00 -3.46
CA THR A 132 -7.59 5.30 -4.32
C THR A 132 -6.62 4.50 -3.46
N THR A 133 -6.30 3.29 -3.87
CA THR A 133 -5.24 2.49 -3.26
C THR A 133 -4.06 2.35 -4.22
N ARG A 134 -2.86 2.66 -3.74
CA ARG A 134 -1.61 2.38 -4.43
C ARG A 134 -1.13 0.98 -4.14
N PHE A 135 -0.73 0.29 -5.19
CA PHE A 135 -0.12 -1.03 -5.14
C PHE A 135 1.30 -0.99 -5.67
N ILE A 136 2.16 -1.79 -5.09
CA ILE A 136 3.51 -2.06 -5.58
C ILE A 136 3.61 -3.50 -6.04
N CYS A 137 4.40 -3.72 -7.09
CA CYS A 137 4.84 -5.04 -7.50
C CYS A 137 6.28 -5.23 -7.03
N ILE A 138 6.55 -6.32 -6.31
CA ILE A 138 7.86 -6.66 -5.78
C ILE A 138 8.45 -7.86 -6.50
N SER A 139 9.79 -7.88 -6.64
CA SER A 139 10.57 -8.99 -7.20
C SER A 139 11.86 -9.20 -6.41
N LYS A 140 12.55 -10.33 -6.62
CA LYS A 140 13.87 -10.62 -6.02
C LYS A 140 15.00 -9.85 -6.66
N ARG A 141 14.83 -9.34 -7.87
CA ARG A 141 15.86 -8.64 -8.63
C ARG A 141 15.42 -7.22 -8.93
N PRO A 142 16.32 -6.25 -8.87
CA PRO A 142 16.00 -4.90 -9.31
C PRO A 142 15.75 -4.90 -10.83
N GLU A 143 14.73 -4.17 -11.25
CA GLU A 143 14.38 -3.99 -12.66
C GLU A 143 14.43 -2.49 -12.95
N ALA A 144 15.63 -1.98 -13.23
CA ALA A 144 15.78 -0.60 -13.68
C ALA A 144 15.63 -0.54 -15.20
N THR A 145 14.67 0.24 -15.68
CA THR A 145 14.44 0.47 -17.11
C THR A 145 14.77 1.92 -17.49
N PRO A 146 15.15 2.21 -18.75
CA PRO A 146 15.45 3.58 -19.16
C PRO A 146 14.31 4.57 -19.00
N ASP A 147 13.07 4.10 -18.96
CA ASP A 147 11.86 4.90 -18.78
C ASP A 147 11.37 4.96 -17.33
N ALA A 148 12.12 4.38 -16.40
CA ALA A 148 11.85 4.52 -14.96
C ALA A 148 12.09 5.97 -14.52
N ASP A 149 11.20 6.52 -13.73
CA ASP A 149 11.18 7.93 -13.33
C ASP A 149 11.04 8.14 -11.81
N ILE A 150 10.79 7.08 -11.04
CA ILE A 150 10.69 7.11 -9.58
C ILE A 150 11.67 6.14 -8.95
N ILE A 151 12.36 6.62 -7.94
CA ILE A 151 13.24 5.81 -7.08
C ILE A 151 12.66 5.80 -5.67
N SER A 152 12.53 4.59 -5.09
CA SER A 152 12.21 4.41 -3.68
C SER A 152 13.43 3.91 -2.91
N ILE A 153 13.68 4.53 -1.77
CA ILE A 153 14.75 4.16 -0.83
C ILE A 153 14.24 4.12 0.60
N CYS A 154 15.00 3.45 1.44
CA CYS A 154 14.75 3.38 2.87
C CYS A 154 16.07 3.60 3.62
N MET A 155 16.09 4.47 4.62
CA MET A 155 17.30 4.78 5.37
C MET A 155 17.03 5.16 6.82
N SER A 156 18.03 5.01 7.69
CA SER A 156 18.03 5.58 9.03
C SER A 156 19.00 6.76 9.12
N LEU A 157 18.58 7.84 9.78
CA LEU A 157 19.40 9.02 9.99
C LEU A 157 20.04 8.99 11.39
N PRO A 158 21.22 9.60 11.56
CA PRO A 158 21.76 9.84 12.89
C PRO A 158 20.79 10.67 13.75
N HIS A 159 20.58 10.28 15.00
CA HIS A 159 19.70 11.01 15.91
C HIS A 159 20.39 12.27 16.48
N THR A 160 20.65 13.22 15.59
CA THR A 160 21.29 14.51 15.93
C THR A 160 20.57 15.67 15.27
N THR A 161 20.66 16.86 15.90
CA THR A 161 20.05 18.09 15.38
C THR A 161 20.45 18.34 13.91
N GLY A 162 19.45 18.56 13.05
CA GLY A 162 19.65 18.88 11.64
C GLY A 162 19.94 17.67 10.74
N SER A 163 19.90 16.41 11.21
CA SER A 163 20.18 15.25 10.35
C SER A 163 19.24 15.14 9.16
N LEU A 164 17.94 15.33 9.39
CA LEU A 164 16.95 15.34 8.31
C LEU A 164 17.21 16.49 7.32
N TYR A 165 17.51 17.69 7.81
CA TYR A 165 17.84 18.84 6.97
C TYR A 165 19.07 18.56 6.08
N ARG A 166 20.15 18.01 6.67
CA ARG A 166 21.38 17.68 5.92
C ARG A 166 21.13 16.60 4.85
N MET A 167 20.23 15.69 5.09
CA MET A 167 19.81 14.70 4.10
C MET A 167 19.01 15.37 2.97
N LEU A 168 17.98 16.15 3.31
CA LEU A 168 17.09 16.79 2.33
C LEU A 168 17.83 17.78 1.43
N ILE A 169 18.80 18.55 1.95
CA ILE A 169 19.56 19.51 1.16
C ILE A 169 20.36 18.82 0.03
N ARG A 170 20.77 17.56 0.19
CA ARG A 170 21.48 16.81 -0.84
C ARG A 170 20.60 16.57 -2.05
N PHE A 171 19.35 16.16 -1.87
CA PHE A 171 18.39 16.03 -2.96
C PHE A 171 18.23 17.36 -3.72
N ALA A 172 18.12 18.46 -2.99
CA ALA A 172 18.00 19.80 -3.58
C ALA A 172 19.24 20.18 -4.38
N LEU A 173 20.46 19.87 -3.88
CA LEU A 173 21.72 20.17 -4.57
C LEU A 173 21.91 19.34 -5.86
N TYR A 174 21.36 18.14 -5.90
CA TYR A 174 21.33 17.28 -7.10
C TYR A 174 20.12 17.55 -7.99
N GLY A 175 19.25 18.54 -7.64
CA GLY A 175 18.07 18.89 -8.42
C GLY A 175 16.99 17.82 -8.43
N LEU A 176 16.98 16.92 -7.44
CA LEU A 176 16.05 15.80 -7.35
C LEU A 176 14.83 16.16 -6.49
N ASN A 177 13.64 15.93 -7.03
CA ASN A 177 12.37 16.24 -6.37
C ASN A 177 11.91 15.04 -5.54
N ILE A 178 11.79 15.22 -4.21
CA ILE A 178 11.21 14.22 -3.32
C ILE A 178 9.69 14.29 -3.43
N THR A 179 9.07 13.18 -3.83
CA THR A 179 7.62 13.06 -4.02
C THR A 179 6.90 12.42 -2.82
N LYS A 180 7.64 11.71 -1.97
CA LYS A 180 7.13 11.12 -0.74
C LYS A 180 8.23 11.09 0.32
N ILE A 181 7.84 11.35 1.56
CA ILE A 181 8.65 11.09 2.75
C ILE A 181 7.74 10.55 3.85
N GLU A 182 8.09 9.38 4.38
CA GLU A 182 7.38 8.73 5.47
C GLU A 182 8.37 8.27 6.52
N SER A 183 8.05 8.46 7.80
CA SER A 183 8.88 8.00 8.91
C SER A 183 8.20 6.87 9.67
N ALA A 184 8.97 5.85 9.99
CA ALA A 184 8.48 4.68 10.65
C ALA A 184 9.44 4.22 11.75
N PRO A 185 8.98 3.72 12.94
CA PRO A 185 9.87 3.03 13.88
C PRO A 185 10.58 1.86 13.19
N VAL A 186 11.84 1.62 13.57
CA VAL A 186 12.62 0.50 13.03
C VAL A 186 11.89 -0.82 13.22
N PRO A 187 11.69 -1.65 12.17
CA PRO A 187 11.04 -2.94 12.27
C PRO A 187 11.75 -3.87 13.27
N GLN A 188 10.98 -4.63 14.04
CA GLN A 188 11.52 -5.52 15.09
C GLN A 188 12.44 -6.63 14.58
N ALA A 189 12.39 -6.96 13.29
CA ALA A 189 13.12 -8.06 12.67
C ALA A 189 14.62 -7.76 12.38
N LYS A 190 15.10 -6.52 12.47
CA LYS A 190 16.51 -6.15 12.26
C LYS A 190 17.22 -5.98 13.59
N GLN A 191 17.82 -7.08 14.09
CA GLN A 191 18.63 -7.09 15.32
C GLN A 191 19.99 -6.38 15.18
N ASP A 192 20.44 -6.10 13.95
CA ASP A 192 21.75 -5.49 13.67
C ASP A 192 21.79 -3.97 13.89
N ILE A 193 20.63 -3.30 13.98
CA ILE A 193 20.56 -1.90 14.35
C ILE A 193 20.47 -1.86 15.88
N LYS A 194 21.56 -1.47 16.57
CA LYS A 194 21.53 -1.21 18.02
C LYS A 194 20.39 -0.24 18.30
N ARG A 195 19.35 -0.72 18.99
CA ARG A 195 18.15 0.02 19.30
C ARG A 195 18.46 1.08 20.37
N GLU A 196 18.40 2.33 19.99
CA GLU A 196 17.97 3.39 20.88
C GLU A 196 16.44 3.43 20.81
N THR A 197 15.76 3.72 21.89
CA THR A 197 14.32 3.47 22.13
C THR A 197 13.34 4.14 21.14
N PHE A 198 13.83 4.98 20.18
CA PHE A 198 13.04 5.74 19.20
C PHE A 198 13.72 5.85 17.82
N ASP A 199 14.51 4.87 17.42
CA ASP A 199 15.10 4.88 16.09
C ASP A 199 13.99 4.82 15.02
N VAL A 200 14.06 5.74 14.06
CA VAL A 200 13.13 5.82 12.93
C VAL A 200 13.85 5.47 11.62
N VAL A 201 13.12 4.83 10.75
CA VAL A 201 13.49 4.62 9.35
C VAL A 201 12.67 5.57 8.49
N PHE A 202 13.31 6.22 7.53
CA PHE A 202 12.67 7.07 6.56
C PHE A 202 12.53 6.30 5.24
N TYR A 203 11.33 6.32 4.69
CA TYR A 203 11.03 5.85 3.34
C TYR A 203 10.85 7.09 2.46
N LEU A 204 11.58 7.16 1.36
CA LEU A 204 11.53 8.26 0.43
C LEU A 204 11.27 7.75 -0.98
N ASP A 205 10.36 8.43 -1.68
CA ASP A 205 10.25 8.36 -3.12
C ASP A 205 10.74 9.69 -3.71
N PHE A 206 11.53 9.64 -4.78
CA PHE A 206 11.96 10.82 -5.50
C PHE A 206 12.03 10.56 -7.00
N GLU A 207 11.88 11.64 -7.77
CA GLU A 207 11.97 11.60 -9.23
C GLU A 207 13.42 11.39 -9.65
N GLY A 208 13.66 10.41 -10.52
CA GLY A 208 14.97 10.11 -11.03
C GLY A 208 15.07 8.72 -11.65
N ASN A 209 16.20 8.49 -12.33
CA ASN A 209 16.54 7.19 -12.91
C ASN A 209 17.86 6.69 -12.33
N ALA A 210 17.89 5.45 -11.86
CA ALA A 210 19.08 4.83 -11.29
C ALA A 210 20.23 4.61 -12.30
N LEU A 211 19.99 4.86 -13.60
CA LEU A 211 21.00 4.87 -14.64
C LEU A 211 21.66 6.27 -14.81
N ASP A 212 21.11 7.31 -14.18
CA ASP A 212 21.66 8.67 -14.22
C ASP A 212 22.90 8.75 -13.31
N PRO A 213 24.06 9.23 -13.82
CA PRO A 213 25.29 9.36 -13.03
C PRO A 213 25.14 10.22 -11.77
N GLU A 214 24.36 11.30 -11.82
CA GLU A 214 24.14 12.17 -10.65
C GLU A 214 23.31 11.48 -9.58
N VAL A 215 22.30 10.69 -9.97
CA VAL A 215 21.52 9.84 -9.07
C VAL A 215 22.41 8.78 -8.43
N VAL A 216 23.23 8.09 -9.23
CA VAL A 216 24.19 7.08 -8.72
C VAL A 216 25.14 7.70 -7.69
N ARG A 217 25.68 8.88 -7.94
CA ARG A 217 26.54 9.59 -6.98
C ARG A 217 25.84 9.89 -5.68
N LEU A 218 24.61 10.43 -5.74
CA LEU A 218 23.83 10.70 -4.52
C LEU A 218 23.59 9.41 -3.75
N MET A 219 23.17 8.34 -4.42
CA MET A 219 22.90 7.04 -3.80
C MET A 219 24.14 6.49 -3.08
N THR A 220 25.31 6.56 -3.71
CA THR A 220 26.59 6.13 -3.12
C THR A 220 26.91 6.94 -1.85
N ILE A 221 26.77 8.27 -1.89
CA ILE A 221 26.99 9.13 -0.73
C ILE A 221 26.03 8.77 0.42
N LEU A 222 24.76 8.54 0.11
CA LEU A 222 23.76 8.17 1.12
C LEU A 222 24.07 6.80 1.74
N GLU A 223 24.48 5.82 0.93
CA GLU A 223 24.87 4.49 1.42
C GLU A 223 26.09 4.54 2.36
N GLU A 224 27.11 5.36 2.03
CA GLU A 224 28.32 5.52 2.86
C GLU A 224 28.05 6.25 4.18
N GLU A 225 27.14 7.21 4.20
CA GLU A 225 26.93 8.08 5.38
C GLU A 225 25.81 7.62 6.31
N MET A 226 24.87 6.83 5.81
CA MET A 226 23.72 6.38 6.61
C MET A 226 24.05 5.11 7.38
N LYS A 227 23.64 5.01 8.64
CA LYS A 227 23.76 3.79 9.46
C LYS A 227 23.05 2.60 8.79
N TYR A 228 21.98 2.87 8.10
CA TYR A 228 21.20 1.93 7.33
C TYR A 228 20.73 2.61 6.05
N PHE A 229 20.97 1.98 4.92
CA PHE A 229 20.49 2.39 3.62
C PHE A 229 20.02 1.17 2.85
N LYS A 230 18.93 1.29 2.14
CA LYS A 230 18.41 0.26 1.26
C LYS A 230 17.77 0.89 0.03
N PHE A 231 18.23 0.52 -1.13
CA PHE A 231 17.56 0.77 -2.39
C PHE A 231 16.35 -0.17 -2.49
N LEU A 232 15.15 0.40 -2.63
CA LEU A 232 13.91 -0.37 -2.72
C LEU A 232 13.47 -0.59 -4.16
N GLY A 233 13.87 0.26 -5.12
CA GLY A 233 13.58 0.06 -6.53
C GLY A 233 13.60 1.34 -7.34
N ASN A 234 13.69 1.17 -8.67
CA ASN A 234 13.51 2.22 -9.67
C ASN A 234 12.49 1.73 -10.69
N TYR A 235 11.40 2.44 -10.84
CA TYR A 235 10.25 2.01 -11.61
C TYR A 235 9.54 3.22 -12.23
N LYS A 236 8.67 2.94 -13.21
CA LYS A 236 7.87 3.99 -13.83
C LYS A 236 6.68 4.35 -12.96
N HIS A 237 6.41 5.66 -12.87
CA HIS A 237 5.15 6.16 -12.33
C HIS A 237 4.03 5.82 -13.34
N PHE A 238 3.03 5.06 -12.91
CA PHE A 238 1.81 4.86 -13.68
C PHE A 238 0.70 5.67 -13.03
N ASP A 239 0.11 6.56 -13.83
CA ASP A 239 -1.12 7.28 -13.50
C ASP A 239 -2.33 6.34 -13.51
#